data_3b765741d41661c407ab79cd0d969472
#
_entry.id   3b765741d41661c407ab79cd0d969472
#
_cell.length_a   1.000
_cell.length_b   1.000
_cell.length_c   1.000
_cell.angle_alpha   90.00
_cell.angle_beta   90.00
_cell.angle_gamma   90.00
#
_symmetry.space_group_name_H-M   'P 1'
#
loop_
_entity.id
_entity.type
_entity.pdbx_description
1 polymer ?
#
loop_
_entity_poly.entity_id
_entity_poly.type
_entity_poly.pdbx_seq_one_letter_code
_entity_poly.pdbx_strand_id
1 'polypeptide(L)'
;MDLLAESITEVAVSGEIANTDRVLNIAYGIDRNFLFGAAVSMQSVVMHNPDLAVKFHLFTDYIDEDYLQRVNAFTSKNANVEVRVYKVSSAFIDIFPSLKQWSYATFFRLVAFQYLSETIENLLYIDADVICKGSLAGLLDINFDGDKFAAVIKDVPFMQEKPAKRLAIEGLPGNYFNAGVVYLQLEAWAKNDFMNKAIAMLASDPQHTKYKCLDQDILNILFFGHCIFISGDYDCFYGIDYELKNKSDEDYKKTITDDTKLIHYVGVTKPWNDWTNYPCQKYFNEAYQASCWNDVAFIPATNEKQYQVKSRHLKRNGNIASSFYYFMLYYSKKIARKHFSK
;
A
#
# COMPACT_ATOMS: atom_id res chain seq x y z
N MET A 1 0.94 27.75 12.96
CA MET A 1 2.18 26.98 12.82
C MET A 1 1.80 25.72 12.06
N ASP A 2 2.29 25.59 10.85
CA ASP A 2 1.92 24.43 10.02
C ASP A 2 2.73 23.22 10.53
N LEU A 3 2.16 22.47 11.46
CA LEU A 3 2.75 21.27 12.06
C LEU A 3 3.27 20.28 11.00
N LEU A 4 2.71 20.34 9.80
CA LEU A 4 3.07 19.46 8.70
C LEU A 4 4.40 19.86 8.05
N ALA A 5 4.59 21.16 7.78
CA ALA A 5 5.80 21.66 7.13
C ALA A 5 7.06 21.42 8.01
N GLU A 6 6.89 21.51 9.33
CA GLU A 6 7.99 21.24 10.30
C GLU A 6 8.23 19.74 10.54
N SER A 7 7.29 18.87 10.12
CA SER A 7 7.31 17.43 10.42
C SER A 7 7.83 16.58 9.27
N ILE A 8 8.02 17.15 8.09
CA ILE A 8 8.48 16.43 6.89
C ILE A 8 9.77 17.05 6.40
N THR A 9 10.78 16.23 6.21
CA THR A 9 12.07 16.62 5.64
C THR A 9 12.29 15.81 4.37
N GLU A 10 12.47 16.49 3.22
CA GLU A 10 12.99 15.84 2.02
C GLU A 10 14.47 15.48 2.27
N VAL A 11 14.78 14.18 2.27
CA VAL A 11 16.11 13.69 2.62
C VAL A 11 16.94 13.25 1.41
N ALA A 12 16.28 12.99 0.27
CA ALA A 12 16.94 12.64 -0.97
C ALA A 12 16.08 12.93 -2.19
N VAL A 13 16.74 13.36 -3.26
CA VAL A 13 16.22 13.40 -4.62
C VAL A 13 17.21 12.65 -5.50
N SER A 14 16.74 11.70 -6.28
CA SER A 14 17.56 10.90 -7.17
C SER A 14 16.89 10.75 -8.53
N GLY A 15 17.70 10.81 -9.60
CA GLY A 15 17.21 10.78 -10.98
C GLY A 15 16.65 12.10 -11.45
N GLU A 16 16.24 12.13 -12.70
CA GLU A 16 15.63 13.29 -13.33
C GLU A 16 14.60 12.85 -14.36
N ILE A 17 13.67 13.72 -14.63
CA ILE A 17 12.64 13.54 -15.65
C ILE A 17 12.87 14.56 -16.77
N ALA A 18 12.84 14.07 -18.01
CA ALA A 18 12.82 14.96 -19.16
C ALA A 18 11.63 15.93 -19.08
N ASN A 19 11.79 17.15 -19.58
CA ASN A 19 10.73 18.13 -19.57
C ASN A 19 9.51 17.63 -20.37
N THR A 20 8.47 17.24 -19.68
CA THR A 20 7.22 16.71 -20.25
C THR A 20 6.04 17.07 -19.32
N ASP A 21 4.88 17.33 -19.93
CA ASP A 21 3.64 17.60 -19.20
C ASP A 21 2.93 16.31 -18.75
N ARG A 22 3.39 15.14 -19.21
CA ARG A 22 2.82 13.83 -18.87
C ARG A 22 3.70 13.08 -17.88
N VAL A 23 3.59 13.45 -16.61
CA VAL A 23 4.31 12.81 -15.50
C VAL A 23 3.32 12.07 -14.61
N LEU A 24 3.55 10.78 -14.38
CA LEU A 24 2.81 10.02 -13.39
C LEU A 24 3.49 10.17 -12.02
N ASN A 25 2.88 10.94 -11.12
CA ASN A 25 3.32 11.03 -9.74
C ASN A 25 2.74 9.88 -8.94
N ILE A 26 3.59 9.11 -8.24
CA ILE A 26 3.20 7.96 -7.42
C ILE A 26 3.72 8.13 -6.00
N ALA A 27 2.84 8.04 -4.99
CA ALA A 27 3.24 8.09 -3.60
C ALA A 27 3.09 6.75 -2.87
N TYR A 28 4.00 6.51 -1.93
CA TYR A 28 3.97 5.42 -0.97
C TYR A 28 4.08 5.96 0.46
N GLY A 29 3.26 5.44 1.36
CA GLY A 29 3.38 5.66 2.80
C GLY A 29 3.84 4.37 3.48
N ILE A 30 5.10 4.32 3.96
CA ILE A 30 5.75 3.08 4.34
C ILE A 30 6.54 3.20 5.64
N ASP A 31 6.58 2.14 6.43
CA ASP A 31 7.54 1.95 7.51
C ASP A 31 8.74 1.10 7.05
N ARG A 32 9.71 0.91 7.94
CA ARG A 32 10.90 0.11 7.67
C ARG A 32 10.60 -1.27 7.08
N ASN A 33 9.51 -1.93 7.51
CA ASN A 33 9.19 -3.30 7.10
C ASN A 33 8.68 -3.38 5.66
N PHE A 34 8.20 -2.26 5.12
CA PHE A 34 7.63 -2.17 3.78
C PHE A 34 8.54 -1.48 2.75
N LEU A 35 9.70 -0.96 3.15
CA LEU A 35 10.68 -0.37 2.22
C LEU A 35 11.05 -1.32 1.09
N PHE A 36 11.29 -2.60 1.39
CA PHE A 36 11.59 -3.61 0.38
C PHE A 36 10.43 -3.84 -0.59
N GLY A 37 9.21 -3.94 -0.08
CA GLY A 37 8.00 -4.08 -0.91
C GLY A 37 7.83 -2.90 -1.86
N ALA A 38 7.93 -1.66 -1.34
CA ALA A 38 7.85 -0.44 -2.15
C ALA A 38 8.93 -0.38 -3.24
N ALA A 39 10.15 -0.80 -2.93
CA ALA A 39 11.25 -0.84 -3.91
C ALA A 39 10.95 -1.77 -5.09
N VAL A 40 10.42 -2.98 -4.82
CA VAL A 40 10.02 -3.94 -5.86
C VAL A 40 8.77 -3.43 -6.60
N SER A 41 7.85 -2.77 -5.90
CA SER A 41 6.69 -2.11 -6.52
C SER A 41 7.12 -1.03 -7.52
N MET A 42 8.03 -0.12 -7.15
CA MET A 42 8.60 0.89 -8.06
C MET A 42 9.22 0.24 -9.30
N GLN A 43 10.02 -0.81 -9.11
CA GLN A 43 10.62 -1.55 -10.24
C GLN A 43 9.55 -2.13 -11.17
N SER A 44 8.47 -2.69 -10.62
CA SER A 44 7.38 -3.24 -11.43
C SER A 44 6.66 -2.17 -12.26
N VAL A 45 6.48 -0.97 -11.70
CA VAL A 45 5.90 0.17 -12.43
C VAL A 45 6.75 0.53 -13.63
N VAL A 46 8.05 0.71 -13.43
CA VAL A 46 8.97 1.11 -14.53
C VAL A 46 9.04 0.04 -15.62
N MET A 47 9.07 -1.24 -15.25
CA MET A 47 9.11 -2.36 -16.22
C MET A 47 7.90 -2.37 -17.16
N HIS A 48 6.73 -2.00 -16.68
CA HIS A 48 5.49 -2.04 -17.45
C HIS A 48 5.07 -0.68 -18.02
N ASN A 49 5.87 0.37 -17.78
CA ASN A 49 5.60 1.72 -18.26
C ASN A 49 6.90 2.40 -18.75
N PRO A 50 7.65 1.79 -19.70
CA PRO A 50 8.97 2.29 -20.11
C PRO A 50 8.92 3.67 -20.78
N ASP A 51 7.77 4.04 -21.35
CA ASP A 51 7.58 5.29 -22.09
C ASP A 51 6.99 6.41 -21.20
N LEU A 52 6.66 6.12 -19.93
CA LEU A 52 6.16 7.13 -18.99
C LEU A 52 7.30 7.80 -18.22
N ALA A 53 7.18 9.09 -18.04
CA ALA A 53 7.92 9.79 -17.01
C ALA A 53 7.23 9.53 -15.65
N VAL A 54 7.97 8.98 -14.69
CA VAL A 54 7.43 8.59 -13.38
C VAL A 54 8.20 9.26 -12.25
N LYS A 55 7.48 9.93 -11.36
CA LYS A 55 8.03 10.50 -10.14
C LYS A 55 7.48 9.77 -8.93
N PHE A 56 8.37 9.11 -8.19
CA PHE A 56 8.04 8.41 -6.96
C PHE A 56 8.28 9.29 -5.73
N HIS A 57 7.33 9.28 -4.80
CA HIS A 57 7.34 10.02 -3.55
C HIS A 57 7.22 9.03 -2.38
N LEU A 58 8.32 8.77 -1.67
CA LEU A 58 8.38 7.83 -0.56
C LEU A 58 8.28 8.57 0.77
N PHE A 59 7.18 8.44 1.48
CA PHE A 59 6.98 8.97 2.83
C PHE A 59 7.27 7.86 3.84
N THR A 60 8.30 8.05 4.68
CA THR A 60 8.76 7.03 5.62
C THR A 60 9.30 7.64 6.91
N ASP A 61 9.22 6.90 8.00
CA ASP A 61 9.84 7.27 9.29
C ASP A 61 11.29 6.80 9.42
N TYR A 62 11.70 5.87 8.53
CA TYR A 62 13.02 5.26 8.57
C TYR A 62 13.64 5.18 7.18
N ILE A 63 14.89 5.61 7.09
CA ILE A 63 15.71 5.45 5.89
C ILE A 63 17.17 5.25 6.31
N ASP A 64 17.90 4.43 5.60
CA ASP A 64 19.34 4.23 5.76
C ASP A 64 20.10 4.48 4.46
N GLU A 65 21.40 4.55 4.57
CA GLU A 65 22.29 4.87 3.45
C GLU A 65 22.29 3.78 2.38
N ASP A 66 22.20 2.49 2.76
CA ASP A 66 22.12 1.38 1.79
C ASP A 66 20.89 1.53 0.90
N TYR A 67 19.73 1.84 1.49
CA TYR A 67 18.51 2.08 0.71
C TYR A 67 18.67 3.26 -0.25
N LEU A 68 19.25 4.38 0.19
CA LEU A 68 19.49 5.55 -0.66
C LEU A 68 20.47 5.25 -1.80
N GLN A 69 21.53 4.49 -1.55
CA GLN A 69 22.45 4.05 -2.60
C GLN A 69 21.75 3.18 -3.65
N ARG A 70 20.85 2.28 -3.23
CA ARG A 70 20.04 1.46 -4.14
C ARG A 70 19.02 2.30 -4.92
N VAL A 71 18.43 3.32 -4.32
CA VAL A 71 17.58 4.29 -5.02
C VAL A 71 18.37 5.01 -6.12
N ASN A 72 19.59 5.46 -5.82
CA ASN A 72 20.47 6.08 -6.83
C ASN A 72 20.82 5.11 -7.97
N ALA A 73 21.10 3.84 -7.64
CA ALA A 73 21.34 2.82 -8.65
C ALA A 73 20.09 2.52 -9.50
N PHE A 74 18.90 2.54 -8.89
CA PHE A 74 17.63 2.35 -9.58
C PHE A 74 17.34 3.46 -10.58
N THR A 75 17.48 4.73 -10.18
CA THR A 75 17.25 5.87 -11.09
C THR A 75 18.31 5.95 -12.19
N SER A 76 19.56 5.58 -11.90
CA SER A 76 20.63 5.54 -12.90
C SER A 76 20.40 4.48 -13.99
N LYS A 77 19.64 3.43 -13.70
CA LYS A 77 19.28 2.37 -14.67
C LYS A 77 18.00 2.66 -15.46
N ASN A 78 17.18 3.57 -14.97
CA ASN A 78 15.86 3.84 -15.53
C ASN A 78 15.74 5.30 -15.92
N ALA A 79 15.74 5.57 -17.22
CA ALA A 79 15.53 6.93 -17.74
C ALA A 79 14.12 7.42 -17.42
N ASN A 80 13.95 8.74 -17.32
CA ASN A 80 12.67 9.41 -17.00
C ASN A 80 12.04 8.97 -15.66
N VAL A 81 12.88 8.62 -14.68
CA VAL A 81 12.47 8.26 -13.32
C VAL A 81 13.14 9.18 -12.31
N GLU A 82 12.33 9.80 -11.46
CA GLU A 82 12.79 10.55 -10.30
C GLU A 82 12.22 9.91 -9.03
N VAL A 83 13.03 9.80 -7.98
CA VAL A 83 12.61 9.33 -6.66
C VAL A 83 12.90 10.40 -5.64
N ARG A 84 11.89 10.80 -4.89
CA ARG A 84 11.98 11.71 -3.74
C ARG A 84 11.67 10.97 -2.46
N VAL A 85 12.53 11.09 -1.48
CA VAL A 85 12.35 10.44 -0.18
C VAL A 85 12.10 11.52 0.88
N TYR A 86 10.99 11.37 1.59
CA TYR A 86 10.55 12.27 2.65
C TYR A 86 10.54 11.54 3.98
N LYS A 87 11.27 12.08 4.95
CA LYS A 87 11.27 11.55 6.31
C LYS A 87 10.18 12.23 7.13
N VAL A 88 9.27 11.44 7.66
CA VAL A 88 8.22 11.88 8.57
C VAL A 88 8.74 11.82 9.99
N SER A 89 8.64 12.92 10.74
CA SER A 89 9.15 13.01 12.11
C SER A 89 8.31 12.24 13.11
N SER A 90 8.92 11.77 14.20
CA SER A 90 8.23 11.09 15.30
C SER A 90 7.14 11.95 15.94
N ALA A 91 7.37 13.27 16.04
CA ALA A 91 6.37 14.19 16.59
C ALA A 91 5.05 14.19 15.81
N PHE A 92 5.12 13.96 14.49
CA PHE A 92 3.92 13.84 13.67
C PHE A 92 3.28 12.45 13.80
N ILE A 93 4.10 11.42 13.97
CA ILE A 93 3.64 10.04 14.18
C ILE A 93 2.79 9.93 15.46
N ASP A 94 3.14 10.67 16.51
CA ASP A 94 2.44 10.67 17.80
C ASP A 94 1.01 11.25 17.71
N ILE A 95 0.67 11.98 16.65
CA ILE A 95 -0.70 12.46 16.40
C ILE A 95 -1.60 11.31 15.95
N PHE A 96 -1.03 10.27 15.32
CA PHE A 96 -1.79 9.14 14.81
C PHE A 96 -1.88 8.02 15.84
N PRO A 97 -3.03 7.36 15.91
CA PRO A 97 -3.20 6.25 16.83
C PRO A 97 -2.29 5.07 16.47
N SER A 98 -1.59 4.55 17.48
CA SER A 98 -0.81 3.32 17.37
C SER A 98 -1.70 2.11 17.60
N LEU A 99 -1.81 1.22 16.63
CA LEU A 99 -2.60 0.01 16.72
C LEU A 99 -1.73 -1.25 16.75
N LYS A 100 -2.13 -2.23 17.55
CA LYS A 100 -1.42 -3.53 17.63
C LYS A 100 -1.38 -4.31 16.31
N GLN A 101 -2.24 -3.97 15.34
CA GLN A 101 -2.41 -4.73 14.11
C GLN A 101 -2.00 -3.98 12.83
N TRP A 102 -1.93 -2.66 12.90
CA TRP A 102 -1.64 -1.78 11.76
C TRP A 102 -0.54 -0.81 12.13
N SER A 103 0.42 -0.65 11.23
CA SER A 103 1.45 0.38 11.39
C SER A 103 0.81 1.76 11.25
N TYR A 104 1.27 2.74 12.02
CA TYR A 104 0.90 4.15 11.83
C TYR A 104 1.26 4.66 10.42
N ALA A 105 2.16 3.99 9.71
CA ALA A 105 2.50 4.32 8.32
C ALA A 105 1.30 4.24 7.37
N THR A 106 0.21 3.57 7.75
CA THR A 106 -1.06 3.63 7.00
C THR A 106 -1.60 5.05 6.88
N PHE A 107 -1.27 5.95 7.82
CA PHE A 107 -1.68 7.35 7.76
C PHE A 107 -0.73 8.25 6.94
N PHE A 108 0.43 7.72 6.53
CA PHE A 108 1.36 8.51 5.70
C PHE A 108 0.78 8.88 4.34
N ARG A 109 -0.26 8.17 3.87
CA ARG A 109 -1.01 8.60 2.67
C ARG A 109 -1.68 9.96 2.86
N LEU A 110 -2.25 10.22 4.05
CA LEU A 110 -2.86 11.51 4.36
C LEU A 110 -1.82 12.63 4.38
N VAL A 111 -0.63 12.29 4.91
CA VAL A 111 0.55 13.17 4.92
C VAL A 111 1.00 13.47 3.50
N ALA A 112 1.11 12.45 2.65
CA ALA A 112 1.50 12.59 1.25
C ALA A 112 0.52 13.47 0.49
N PHE A 113 -0.79 13.26 0.65
CA PHE A 113 -1.82 14.08 0.00
C PHE A 113 -1.70 15.54 0.39
N GLN A 114 -1.54 15.84 1.69
CA GLN A 114 -1.42 17.21 2.16
C GLN A 114 -0.11 17.86 1.70
N TYR A 115 1.02 17.19 1.88
CA TYR A 115 2.33 17.77 1.57
C TYR A 115 2.50 18.03 0.06
N LEU A 116 2.05 17.10 -0.77
CA LEU A 116 2.20 17.18 -2.21
C LEU A 116 1.15 18.09 -2.87
N SER A 117 0.06 18.44 -2.18
CA SER A 117 -1.01 19.29 -2.72
C SER A 117 -0.55 20.72 -3.08
N GLU A 118 0.59 21.15 -2.56
CA GLU A 118 1.15 22.47 -2.89
C GLU A 118 1.89 22.49 -4.24
N THR A 119 2.30 21.31 -4.76
CA THR A 119 3.22 21.24 -5.90
C THR A 119 2.79 20.26 -6.99
N ILE A 120 1.81 19.39 -6.72
CA ILE A 120 1.37 18.32 -7.62
C ILE A 120 -0.13 18.39 -7.80
N GLU A 121 -0.59 18.36 -9.06
CA GLU A 121 -2.01 18.39 -9.39
C GLU A 121 -2.66 17.03 -9.15
N ASN A 122 -2.12 15.96 -9.77
CA ASN A 122 -2.68 14.63 -9.74
C ASN A 122 -1.67 13.63 -9.17
N LEU A 123 -2.13 12.77 -8.26
CA LEU A 123 -1.32 11.78 -7.56
C LEU A 123 -1.96 10.41 -7.61
N LEU A 124 -1.19 9.39 -7.96
CA LEU A 124 -1.51 7.99 -7.70
C LEU A 124 -0.89 7.58 -6.37
N TYR A 125 -1.69 7.23 -5.39
CA TYR A 125 -1.23 6.54 -4.19
C TYR A 125 -1.34 5.04 -4.39
N ILE A 126 -0.29 4.29 -4.05
CA ILE A 126 -0.34 2.83 -4.01
C ILE A 126 0.33 2.29 -2.75
N ASP A 127 -0.23 1.21 -2.21
CA ASP A 127 0.38 0.50 -1.10
C ASP A 127 1.63 -0.28 -1.55
N ALA A 128 2.57 -0.48 -0.64
CA ALA A 128 3.86 -1.15 -0.94
C ALA A 128 3.73 -2.63 -1.34
N ASP A 129 2.57 -3.24 -1.13
CA ASP A 129 2.23 -4.60 -1.53
C ASP A 129 1.42 -4.67 -2.83
N VAL A 130 1.41 -3.58 -3.58
CA VAL A 130 0.86 -3.49 -4.93
C VAL A 130 1.96 -3.66 -5.96
N ILE A 131 1.79 -4.57 -6.92
CA ILE A 131 2.73 -4.84 -8.01
C ILE A 131 2.08 -4.51 -9.35
N CYS A 132 2.77 -3.71 -10.14
CA CYS A 132 2.35 -3.35 -11.48
C CYS A 132 2.59 -4.53 -12.46
N LYS A 133 1.58 -4.81 -13.29
CA LYS A 133 1.59 -5.86 -14.32
C LYS A 133 1.25 -5.32 -15.71
N GLY A 134 0.75 -4.09 -15.78
CA GLY A 134 0.32 -3.50 -17.05
C GLY A 134 0.48 -2.00 -17.09
N SER A 135 0.14 -1.39 -18.22
CA SER A 135 0.29 0.05 -18.41
C SER A 135 -0.63 0.86 -17.51
N LEU A 136 -0.08 1.91 -16.90
CA LEU A 136 -0.78 2.89 -16.08
C LEU A 136 -1.08 4.18 -16.86
N ALA A 137 -0.72 4.27 -18.14
CA ALA A 137 -0.87 5.47 -18.95
C ALA A 137 -2.31 6.01 -18.99
N GLY A 138 -3.30 5.09 -18.97
CA GLY A 138 -4.72 5.45 -18.95
C GLY A 138 -5.18 6.22 -17.73
N LEU A 139 -4.43 6.20 -16.60
CA LEU A 139 -4.76 7.03 -15.43
C LEU A 139 -4.55 8.52 -15.74
N LEU A 140 -3.56 8.86 -16.56
CA LEU A 140 -3.28 10.25 -16.95
C LEU A 140 -4.36 10.86 -17.87
N ASP A 141 -5.23 10.01 -18.43
CA ASP A 141 -6.32 10.42 -19.32
C ASP A 141 -7.66 10.54 -18.55
N ILE A 142 -7.66 10.25 -17.25
CA ILE A 142 -8.87 10.43 -16.42
C ILE A 142 -9.15 11.91 -16.26
N ASN A 143 -10.34 12.32 -16.68
CA ASN A 143 -10.85 13.66 -16.46
C ASN A 143 -11.80 13.67 -15.25
N PHE A 144 -11.55 14.56 -14.32
CA PHE A 144 -12.40 14.77 -13.15
C PHE A 144 -13.42 15.87 -13.46
N ASP A 145 -14.62 15.47 -13.88
CA ASP A 145 -15.70 16.41 -14.20
C ASP A 145 -16.56 16.74 -12.97
N GLY A 146 -17.03 17.98 -12.93
CA GLY A 146 -17.94 18.46 -11.89
C GLY A 146 -17.31 18.52 -10.52
N ASP A 147 -17.83 17.72 -9.59
CA ASP A 147 -17.37 17.63 -8.20
C ASP A 147 -16.51 16.38 -7.90
N LYS A 148 -16.13 15.64 -8.94
CA LYS A 148 -15.28 14.44 -8.83
C LYS A 148 -13.82 14.84 -8.74
N PHE A 149 -13.09 14.17 -7.85
CA PHE A 149 -11.65 14.42 -7.68
C PHE A 149 -10.84 13.16 -7.35
N ALA A 150 -11.48 11.99 -7.24
CA ALA A 150 -10.79 10.74 -6.98
C ALA A 150 -11.30 9.62 -7.88
N ALA A 151 -10.38 8.85 -8.47
CA ALA A 151 -10.65 7.62 -9.18
C ALA A 151 -10.20 6.44 -8.31
N VAL A 152 -11.12 5.57 -7.98
CA VAL A 152 -10.96 4.51 -6.97
C VAL A 152 -11.57 3.19 -7.43
N ILE A 153 -11.23 2.11 -6.76
CA ILE A 153 -11.72 0.78 -7.06
C ILE A 153 -12.60 0.28 -5.90
N LYS A 154 -13.78 -0.24 -6.21
CA LYS A 154 -14.67 -0.84 -5.21
C LYS A 154 -13.97 -1.98 -4.50
N ASP A 155 -14.01 -1.98 -3.17
CA ASP A 155 -13.49 -3.06 -2.35
C ASP A 155 -14.32 -4.35 -2.53
N VAL A 156 -13.85 -5.47 -2.01
CA VAL A 156 -14.52 -6.78 -2.09
C VAL A 156 -15.93 -6.74 -1.47
N PRO A 157 -16.86 -7.62 -1.90
CA PRO A 157 -18.27 -7.57 -1.46
C PRO A 157 -18.47 -7.53 0.06
N PHE A 158 -17.66 -8.24 0.82
CA PHE A 158 -17.71 -8.22 2.28
C PHE A 158 -17.45 -6.81 2.86
N MET A 159 -16.49 -6.07 2.26
CA MET A 159 -16.14 -4.72 2.69
C MET A 159 -17.20 -3.70 2.26
N GLN A 160 -17.92 -3.96 1.15
CA GLN A 160 -19.03 -3.12 0.71
C GLN A 160 -20.17 -3.04 1.72
N GLU A 161 -20.39 -4.09 2.50
CA GLU A 161 -21.51 -4.15 3.43
C GLU A 161 -21.13 -3.77 4.86
N LYS A 162 -20.13 -4.44 5.44
CA LYS A 162 -19.81 -4.32 6.88
C LYS A 162 -19.30 -2.94 7.30
N PRO A 163 -18.28 -2.37 6.65
CA PRO A 163 -17.82 -1.02 6.95
C PRO A 163 -18.92 0.01 6.72
N ALA A 164 -19.62 -0.07 5.62
CA ALA A 164 -20.67 0.87 5.28
C ALA A 164 -21.80 0.90 6.33
N LYS A 165 -22.25 -0.28 6.80
CA LYS A 165 -23.22 -0.39 7.89
C LYS A 165 -22.70 0.19 9.21
N ARG A 166 -21.42 -0.05 9.53
CA ARG A 166 -20.76 0.48 10.74
C ARG A 166 -20.67 2.01 10.72
N LEU A 167 -20.33 2.57 9.57
CA LEU A 167 -20.16 4.01 9.38
C LEU A 167 -21.49 4.77 9.36
N ALA A 168 -22.60 4.07 9.13
CA ALA A 168 -23.97 4.59 9.12
C ALA A 168 -24.17 5.77 8.14
N ILE A 169 -23.56 5.70 6.98
CA ILE A 169 -23.71 6.69 5.90
C ILE A 169 -24.63 6.10 4.84
N GLU A 170 -25.77 6.75 4.62
CA GLU A 170 -26.71 6.37 3.57
C GLU A 170 -26.04 6.46 2.18
N GLY A 171 -26.21 5.43 1.34
CA GLY A 171 -25.60 5.35 0.02
C GLY A 171 -24.15 4.87 -0.02
N LEU A 172 -23.46 4.73 1.13
CA LEU A 172 -22.11 4.16 1.17
C LEU A 172 -22.08 2.65 0.85
N PRO A 173 -23.09 1.83 1.26
CA PRO A 173 -23.15 0.43 0.82
C PRO A 173 -23.11 0.30 -0.71
N GLY A 174 -22.21 -0.56 -1.20
CA GLY A 174 -21.94 -0.72 -2.64
C GLY A 174 -21.02 0.34 -3.26
N ASN A 175 -20.62 1.36 -2.49
CA ASN A 175 -19.73 2.44 -2.92
C ASN A 175 -18.48 2.61 -2.04
N TYR A 176 -18.18 1.63 -1.19
CA TYR A 176 -16.99 1.60 -0.37
C TYR A 176 -15.78 1.16 -1.21
N PHE A 177 -14.69 1.95 -1.22
CA PHE A 177 -13.50 1.67 -2.01
C PHE A 177 -12.34 1.20 -1.14
N ASN A 178 -11.40 0.48 -1.76
CA ASN A 178 -10.12 0.14 -1.15
C ASN A 178 -9.16 1.33 -1.24
N ALA A 179 -8.48 1.65 -0.16
CA ALA A 179 -7.57 2.79 -0.10
C ALA A 179 -6.14 2.47 -0.56
N GLY A 180 -5.84 1.22 -0.92
CA GLY A 180 -4.51 0.79 -1.36
C GLY A 180 -4.12 1.27 -2.75
N VAL A 181 -5.11 1.67 -3.58
CA VAL A 181 -4.88 2.32 -4.88
C VAL A 181 -5.88 3.46 -5.03
N VAL A 182 -5.38 4.69 -5.05
CA VAL A 182 -6.20 5.90 -5.18
C VAL A 182 -5.53 6.89 -6.13
N TYR A 183 -6.19 7.24 -7.24
CA TYR A 183 -5.75 8.32 -8.11
C TYR A 183 -6.61 9.55 -7.84
N LEU A 184 -6.00 10.68 -7.48
CA LEU A 184 -6.76 11.84 -7.01
C LEU A 184 -6.14 13.16 -7.43
N GLN A 185 -7.01 14.19 -7.52
CA GLN A 185 -6.67 15.60 -7.65
C GLN A 185 -6.38 16.19 -6.27
N LEU A 186 -5.14 16.63 -6.03
CA LEU A 186 -4.69 17.08 -4.72
C LEU A 186 -5.22 18.47 -4.34
N GLU A 187 -5.56 19.32 -5.31
CA GLU A 187 -6.20 20.60 -5.01
C GLU A 187 -7.48 20.43 -4.18
N ALA A 188 -8.28 19.40 -4.53
CA ALA A 188 -9.51 19.11 -3.79
C ALA A 188 -9.24 18.69 -2.33
N TRP A 189 -8.13 17.98 -2.08
CA TRP A 189 -7.71 17.62 -0.72
C TRP A 189 -7.46 18.87 0.13
N ALA A 190 -6.64 19.79 -0.36
CA ALA A 190 -6.29 21.03 0.34
C ALA A 190 -7.51 21.96 0.51
N LYS A 191 -8.26 22.19 -0.57
CA LYS A 191 -9.43 23.10 -0.59
C LYS A 191 -10.52 22.68 0.39
N ASN A 192 -10.71 21.38 0.59
CA ASN A 192 -11.72 20.84 1.51
C ASN A 192 -11.20 20.64 2.93
N ASP A 193 -9.95 20.99 3.22
CA ASP A 193 -9.33 20.83 4.53
C ASP A 193 -9.44 19.36 5.06
N PHE A 194 -9.21 18.39 4.18
CA PHE A 194 -9.41 16.99 4.50
C PHE A 194 -8.41 16.47 5.53
N MET A 195 -7.21 17.03 5.60
CA MET A 195 -6.23 16.64 6.62
C MET A 195 -6.74 16.92 8.04
N ASN A 196 -7.21 18.15 8.32
CA ASN A 196 -7.73 18.50 9.63
C ASN A 196 -9.00 17.72 9.97
N LYS A 197 -9.88 17.47 8.98
CA LYS A 197 -11.05 16.62 9.15
C LYS A 197 -10.68 15.18 9.51
N ALA A 198 -9.68 14.59 8.84
CA ALA A 198 -9.19 13.25 9.13
C ALA A 198 -8.61 13.16 10.54
N ILE A 199 -7.78 14.11 10.97
CA ILE A 199 -7.22 14.19 12.32
C ILE A 199 -8.35 14.29 13.38
N ALA A 200 -9.33 15.16 13.15
CA ALA A 200 -10.47 15.32 14.05
C ALA A 200 -11.31 14.03 14.16
N MET A 201 -11.51 13.33 13.04
CA MET A 201 -12.21 12.03 13.04
C MET A 201 -11.43 10.99 13.84
N LEU A 202 -10.12 10.86 13.65
CA LEU A 202 -9.26 9.94 14.41
C LEU A 202 -9.29 10.26 15.90
N ALA A 203 -9.17 11.53 16.27
CA ALA A 203 -9.22 11.98 17.66
C ALA A 203 -10.58 11.71 18.33
N SER A 204 -11.66 11.69 17.54
CA SER A 204 -13.02 11.40 18.05
C SER A 204 -13.28 9.91 18.35
N ASP A 205 -12.42 9.01 17.88
CA ASP A 205 -12.55 7.56 18.06
C ASP A 205 -11.23 6.90 18.54
N PRO A 206 -10.73 7.28 19.74
CA PRO A 206 -9.43 6.83 20.25
C PRO A 206 -9.37 5.31 20.49
N GLN A 207 -10.51 4.63 20.54
CA GLN A 207 -10.60 3.17 20.69
C GLN A 207 -10.79 2.43 19.37
N HIS A 208 -10.87 3.13 18.24
CA HIS A 208 -11.08 2.58 16.90
C HIS A 208 -12.29 1.63 16.82
N THR A 209 -13.38 2.02 17.46
CA THR A 209 -14.63 1.27 17.44
C THR A 209 -15.47 1.60 16.21
N LYS A 210 -15.40 2.85 15.76
CA LYS A 210 -16.06 3.38 14.56
C LYS A 210 -15.19 3.20 13.33
N TYR A 211 -13.95 3.68 13.35
CA TYR A 211 -13.02 3.65 12.20
C TYR A 211 -12.08 2.43 12.29
N LYS A 212 -12.65 1.21 12.15
CA LYS A 212 -11.88 -0.05 12.28
C LYS A 212 -10.93 -0.31 11.12
N CYS A 213 -11.23 0.24 9.95
CA CYS A 213 -10.36 0.19 8.78
C CYS A 213 -9.55 1.49 8.63
N LEU A 214 -9.39 2.24 9.75
CA LEU A 214 -8.52 3.39 9.92
C LEU A 214 -8.68 4.44 8.81
N ASP A 215 -7.59 4.71 8.09
CA ASP A 215 -7.49 5.62 6.96
C ASP A 215 -8.48 5.29 5.84
N GLN A 216 -8.72 4.02 5.54
CA GLN A 216 -9.69 3.62 4.52
C GLN A 216 -11.12 4.04 4.89
N ASP A 217 -11.55 3.86 6.15
CA ASP A 217 -12.87 4.33 6.60
C ASP A 217 -12.98 5.85 6.47
N ILE A 218 -11.93 6.56 6.86
CA ILE A 218 -11.87 8.03 6.82
C ILE A 218 -11.94 8.54 5.38
N LEU A 219 -11.13 7.98 4.48
CA LEU A 219 -11.13 8.37 3.07
C LEU A 219 -12.49 8.09 2.41
N ASN A 220 -13.12 6.95 2.72
CA ASN A 220 -14.45 6.64 2.23
C ASN A 220 -15.51 7.64 2.68
N ILE A 221 -15.37 8.22 3.87
CA ILE A 221 -16.28 9.26 4.37
C ILE A 221 -15.98 10.60 3.67
N LEU A 222 -14.70 11.00 3.62
CA LEU A 222 -14.29 12.28 3.08
C LEU A 222 -14.53 12.40 1.57
N PHE A 223 -14.41 11.27 0.84
CA PHE A 223 -14.56 11.23 -0.61
C PHE A 223 -15.95 10.78 -1.06
N PHE A 224 -16.87 10.52 -0.11
CA PHE A 224 -18.21 10.05 -0.43
C PHE A 224 -18.95 11.03 -1.37
N GLY A 225 -19.46 10.50 -2.47
CA GLY A 225 -20.11 11.30 -3.50
C GLY A 225 -19.16 11.91 -4.55
N HIS A 226 -17.85 11.93 -4.30
CA HIS A 226 -16.85 12.62 -5.13
C HIS A 226 -15.91 11.65 -5.87
N CYS A 227 -16.21 10.38 -5.88
CA CYS A 227 -15.40 9.36 -6.57
C CYS A 227 -15.93 9.02 -7.96
N ILE A 228 -15.00 8.68 -8.86
CA ILE A 228 -15.22 7.89 -10.07
C ILE A 228 -14.75 6.48 -9.77
N PHE A 229 -15.61 5.48 -10.03
CA PHE A 229 -15.23 4.08 -9.92
C PHE A 229 -14.66 3.60 -11.24
N ILE A 230 -13.38 3.19 -11.22
CA ILE A 230 -12.67 2.66 -12.38
C ILE A 230 -12.60 1.13 -12.34
N SER A 231 -12.05 0.52 -13.41
CA SER A 231 -11.92 -0.94 -13.51
C SER A 231 -11.15 -1.55 -12.34
N GLY A 232 -11.61 -2.70 -11.85
CA GLY A 232 -10.90 -3.52 -10.86
C GLY A 232 -9.52 -4.00 -11.32
N ASP A 233 -9.18 -3.85 -12.60
CA ASP A 233 -7.85 -4.14 -13.12
C ASP A 233 -6.77 -3.24 -12.52
N TYR A 234 -7.14 -2.06 -12.04
CA TYR A 234 -6.25 -1.12 -11.36
C TYR A 234 -6.08 -1.38 -9.85
N ASP A 235 -6.77 -2.37 -9.29
CA ASP A 235 -6.55 -2.83 -7.91
C ASP A 235 -7.08 -4.26 -7.76
N CYS A 236 -6.41 -5.21 -8.43
CA CYS A 236 -6.77 -6.61 -8.43
C CYS A 236 -6.35 -7.26 -7.11
N PHE A 237 -7.29 -7.53 -6.22
CA PHE A 237 -7.03 -8.13 -4.91
C PHE A 237 -6.66 -9.60 -5.02
N TYR A 238 -5.44 -9.94 -4.63
CA TYR A 238 -5.00 -11.32 -4.54
C TYR A 238 -4.11 -11.57 -3.32
N GLY A 239 -4.66 -12.17 -2.27
CA GLY A 239 -3.88 -12.53 -1.09
C GLY A 239 -3.12 -13.86 -1.30
N ILE A 240 -1.84 -13.91 -0.92
CA ILE A 240 -1.08 -15.18 -0.93
C ILE A 240 -1.78 -16.25 -0.07
N ASP A 241 -2.47 -15.85 1.00
CA ASP A 241 -3.23 -16.77 1.85
C ASP A 241 -4.43 -17.45 1.13
N TYR A 242 -4.84 -16.96 -0.05
CA TYR A 242 -5.87 -17.60 -0.88
C TYR A 242 -5.39 -18.95 -1.41
N GLU A 243 -4.08 -19.09 -1.66
CA GLU A 243 -3.46 -20.33 -2.08
C GLU A 243 -3.71 -21.48 -1.10
N LEU A 244 -3.93 -21.22 0.17
CA LEU A 244 -4.28 -22.25 1.16
C LEU A 244 -5.62 -22.94 0.86
N LYS A 245 -6.50 -22.32 0.06
CA LYS A 245 -7.82 -22.83 -0.32
C LYS A 245 -7.91 -23.25 -1.79
N ASN A 246 -6.95 -22.82 -2.61
CA ASN A 246 -6.92 -23.12 -4.03
C ASN A 246 -6.75 -24.63 -4.26
N LYS A 247 -7.42 -25.17 -5.26
CA LYS A 247 -7.36 -26.56 -5.65
C LYS A 247 -6.29 -26.85 -6.69
N SER A 248 -5.89 -25.82 -7.44
CA SER A 248 -4.89 -25.88 -8.49
C SER A 248 -3.95 -24.66 -8.38
N ASP A 249 -2.70 -24.88 -8.77
CA ASP A 249 -1.68 -23.82 -8.85
C ASP A 249 -1.99 -22.76 -9.94
N GLU A 250 -3.00 -23.00 -10.78
CA GLU A 250 -3.49 -22.11 -11.81
C GLU A 250 -4.72 -21.28 -11.39
N ASP A 251 -5.28 -21.52 -10.20
CA ASP A 251 -6.53 -20.88 -9.77
C ASP A 251 -6.39 -19.35 -9.65
N TYR A 252 -5.18 -18.84 -9.38
CA TYR A 252 -4.92 -17.40 -9.34
C TYR A 252 -5.22 -16.68 -10.67
N LYS A 253 -5.12 -17.37 -11.80
CA LYS A 253 -5.39 -16.81 -13.14
C LYS A 253 -6.85 -16.44 -13.36
N LYS A 254 -7.76 -16.94 -12.50
CA LYS A 254 -9.18 -16.55 -12.51
C LYS A 254 -9.37 -15.12 -11.99
N THR A 255 -8.41 -14.62 -11.22
CA THR A 255 -8.44 -13.29 -10.62
C THR A 255 -7.42 -12.37 -11.28
N ILE A 256 -6.16 -12.82 -11.40
CA ILE A 256 -5.10 -12.07 -12.09
C ILE A 256 -5.16 -12.45 -13.56
N THR A 257 -5.80 -11.61 -14.37
CA THR A 257 -6.01 -11.82 -15.82
C THR A 257 -4.98 -11.05 -16.65
N ASP A 258 -5.09 -11.15 -17.97
CA ASP A 258 -4.22 -10.37 -18.88
C ASP A 258 -4.53 -8.87 -18.81
N ASP A 259 -5.76 -8.49 -18.49
CA ASP A 259 -6.18 -7.08 -18.36
C ASP A 259 -5.71 -6.42 -17.06
N THR A 260 -5.34 -7.21 -16.04
CA THR A 260 -4.88 -6.69 -14.74
C THR A 260 -3.70 -5.73 -14.91
N LYS A 261 -3.80 -4.54 -14.33
CA LYS A 261 -2.77 -3.49 -14.32
C LYS A 261 -1.98 -3.46 -13.01
N LEU A 262 -2.67 -3.54 -11.88
CA LEU A 262 -2.07 -3.57 -10.56
C LEU A 262 -2.60 -4.78 -9.79
N ILE A 263 -1.68 -5.55 -9.19
CA ILE A 263 -2.00 -6.69 -8.32
C ILE A 263 -1.75 -6.26 -6.88
N HIS A 264 -2.77 -6.25 -6.07
CA HIS A 264 -2.67 -5.94 -4.65
C HIS A 264 -2.59 -7.23 -3.82
N TYR A 265 -1.40 -7.54 -3.32
CA TYR A 265 -1.18 -8.73 -2.48
C TYR A 265 -1.69 -8.52 -1.06
N VAL A 266 -3.01 -8.48 -0.93
CA VAL A 266 -3.71 -8.22 0.33
C VAL A 266 -3.46 -9.30 1.39
N GLY A 267 -3.59 -8.95 2.68
CA GLY A 267 -3.53 -9.89 3.80
C GLY A 267 -2.18 -9.94 4.50
N VAL A 268 -2.03 -10.95 5.38
CA VAL A 268 -0.88 -11.05 6.30
C VAL A 268 0.37 -11.54 5.59
N THR A 269 0.22 -12.49 4.67
CA THR A 269 1.33 -13.08 3.93
C THR A 269 1.60 -12.24 2.69
N LYS A 270 2.82 -11.74 2.59
CA LYS A 270 3.29 -10.92 1.46
C LYS A 270 4.16 -11.75 0.51
N PRO A 271 4.28 -11.37 -0.77
CA PRO A 271 5.06 -12.12 -1.74
C PRO A 271 6.57 -12.16 -1.41
N TRP A 272 7.06 -11.27 -0.57
CA TRP A 272 8.46 -11.26 -0.09
C TRP A 272 8.68 -12.00 1.23
N ASN A 273 7.73 -12.83 1.67
CA ASN A 273 7.94 -13.65 2.84
C ASN A 273 8.67 -14.96 2.48
N ASP A 274 9.61 -15.39 3.31
CA ASP A 274 10.49 -16.54 3.07
C ASP A 274 9.79 -17.92 3.08
N TRP A 275 8.52 -17.95 3.45
CA TRP A 275 7.72 -19.20 3.52
C TRP A 275 6.75 -19.39 2.36
N THR A 276 6.80 -18.53 1.37
CA THR A 276 5.90 -18.59 0.23
C THR A 276 6.66 -18.96 -1.05
N ASN A 277 6.05 -19.80 -1.85
CA ASN A 277 6.57 -20.16 -3.17
C ASN A 277 5.39 -20.66 -4.03
N TYR A 278 4.63 -19.70 -4.55
CA TYR A 278 3.45 -19.98 -5.36
C TYR A 278 3.54 -19.33 -6.73
N PRO A 279 2.95 -19.92 -7.78
CA PRO A 279 2.97 -19.35 -9.13
C PRO A 279 2.41 -17.93 -9.24
N CYS A 280 1.48 -17.55 -8.38
CA CYS A 280 0.93 -16.19 -8.32
C CYS A 280 1.97 -15.12 -7.96
N GLN A 281 3.10 -15.50 -7.34
CA GLN A 281 4.19 -14.59 -6.97
C GLN A 281 5.12 -14.24 -8.14
N LYS A 282 4.95 -14.84 -9.32
CA LYS A 282 5.84 -14.62 -10.47
C LYS A 282 6.00 -13.13 -10.80
N TYR A 283 4.93 -12.35 -10.69
CA TYR A 283 4.95 -10.91 -11.01
C TYR A 283 5.82 -10.11 -10.03
N PHE A 284 5.77 -10.45 -8.74
CA PHE A 284 6.68 -9.90 -7.74
C PHE A 284 8.12 -10.37 -8.00
N ASN A 285 8.31 -11.66 -8.24
CA ASN A 285 9.63 -12.25 -8.44
C ASN A 285 10.34 -11.68 -9.67
N GLU A 286 9.64 -11.46 -10.78
CA GLU A 286 10.16 -10.83 -11.99
C GLU A 286 10.67 -9.41 -11.71
N ALA A 287 9.86 -8.59 -11.02
CA ALA A 287 10.25 -7.25 -10.62
C ALA A 287 11.41 -7.26 -9.60
N TYR A 288 11.39 -8.17 -8.62
CA TYR A 288 12.47 -8.35 -7.66
C TYR A 288 13.80 -8.67 -8.35
N GLN A 289 13.82 -9.65 -9.26
CA GLN A 289 15.03 -10.03 -9.98
C GLN A 289 15.60 -8.90 -10.85
N ALA A 290 14.74 -8.05 -11.41
CA ALA A 290 15.16 -6.90 -12.21
C ALA A 290 15.60 -5.71 -11.36
N SER A 291 15.25 -5.68 -10.08
CA SER A 291 15.46 -4.53 -9.18
C SER A 291 16.90 -4.40 -8.69
N CYS A 292 17.22 -3.24 -8.14
CA CYS A 292 18.46 -3.01 -7.39
C CYS A 292 18.44 -3.61 -5.99
N TRP A 293 17.40 -4.35 -5.62
CA TRP A 293 17.21 -5.06 -4.35
C TRP A 293 17.19 -6.59 -4.53
N ASN A 294 17.63 -7.13 -5.66
CA ASN A 294 17.59 -8.56 -6.00
C ASN A 294 18.50 -9.45 -5.14
N ASP A 295 19.34 -8.87 -4.30
CA ASP A 295 20.18 -9.53 -3.29
C ASP A 295 19.58 -9.46 -1.87
N VAL A 296 18.50 -8.70 -1.65
CA VAL A 296 17.85 -8.59 -0.35
C VAL A 296 17.08 -9.87 -0.04
N ALA A 297 17.42 -10.49 1.08
CA ALA A 297 16.76 -11.72 1.51
C ALA A 297 15.27 -11.50 1.82
N PHE A 298 14.44 -12.50 1.51
CA PHE A 298 13.03 -12.48 1.88
C PHE A 298 12.84 -12.51 3.40
N ILE A 299 11.77 -11.87 3.85
CA ILE A 299 11.54 -11.56 5.27
C ILE A 299 10.98 -12.78 6.00
N PRO A 300 11.63 -13.24 7.12
CA PRO A 300 11.12 -14.33 7.93
C PRO A 300 9.91 -13.91 8.78
N ALA A 301 9.15 -14.91 9.25
CA ALA A 301 8.07 -14.67 10.20
C ALA A 301 8.63 -14.18 11.55
N THR A 302 8.03 -13.13 12.13
CA THR A 302 8.50 -12.49 13.36
C THR A 302 7.44 -12.43 14.47
N ASN A 303 6.15 -12.55 14.13
CA ASN A 303 5.06 -12.39 15.08
C ASN A 303 4.09 -13.58 15.10
N GLU A 304 3.22 -13.61 16.12
CA GLU A 304 2.25 -14.67 16.36
C GLU A 304 1.40 -14.98 15.12
N LYS A 305 0.90 -13.95 14.44
CA LYS A 305 0.03 -14.13 13.28
C LYS A 305 0.79 -14.72 12.09
N GLN A 306 2.00 -14.24 11.85
CA GLN A 306 2.87 -14.76 10.80
C GLN A 306 3.29 -16.22 11.07
N TYR A 307 3.61 -16.60 12.33
CA TYR A 307 3.88 -18.01 12.66
C TYR A 307 2.68 -18.91 12.32
N GLN A 308 1.46 -18.45 12.62
CA GLN A 308 0.25 -19.19 12.29
C GLN A 308 0.09 -19.45 10.79
N VAL A 309 0.23 -18.39 9.97
CA VAL A 309 0.05 -18.52 8.52
C VAL A 309 1.22 -19.28 7.89
N LYS A 310 2.46 -19.02 8.30
CA LYS A 310 3.65 -19.77 7.88
C LYS A 310 3.49 -21.27 8.10
N SER A 311 3.03 -21.68 9.29
CA SER A 311 2.75 -23.09 9.58
C SER A 311 1.78 -23.71 8.57
N ARG A 312 0.70 -22.99 8.19
CA ARG A 312 -0.29 -23.47 7.23
C ARG A 312 0.29 -23.62 5.82
N HIS A 313 1.06 -22.63 5.35
CA HIS A 313 1.72 -22.68 4.05
C HIS A 313 2.75 -23.80 3.97
N LEU A 314 3.57 -23.97 5.01
CA LEU A 314 4.54 -25.08 5.09
C LEU A 314 3.84 -26.45 5.05
N LYS A 315 2.70 -26.58 5.75
CA LYS A 315 1.89 -27.82 5.70
C LYS A 315 1.38 -28.09 4.29
N ARG A 316 0.82 -27.06 3.61
CA ARG A 316 0.34 -27.18 2.23
C ARG A 316 1.46 -27.63 1.29
N ASN A 317 2.68 -27.09 1.48
CA ASN A 317 3.84 -27.39 0.64
C ASN A 317 4.57 -28.67 1.07
N GLY A 318 3.97 -29.52 1.93
CA GLY A 318 4.51 -30.81 2.35
C GLY A 318 5.63 -30.74 3.40
N ASN A 319 6.02 -29.55 3.88
CA ASN A 319 7.06 -29.41 4.90
C ASN A 319 6.45 -29.53 6.31
N ILE A 320 6.09 -30.76 6.68
CA ILE A 320 5.34 -31.06 7.92
C ILE A 320 6.15 -30.75 9.18
N ALA A 321 7.45 -31.06 9.20
CA ALA A 321 8.30 -30.82 10.37
C ALA A 321 8.40 -29.33 10.71
N SER A 322 8.73 -28.50 9.72
CA SER A 322 8.78 -27.05 9.91
C SER A 322 7.40 -26.45 10.19
N SER A 323 6.34 -26.98 9.59
CA SER A 323 4.96 -26.58 9.90
C SER A 323 4.65 -26.79 11.37
N PHE A 324 4.98 -27.96 11.92
CA PHE A 324 4.76 -28.27 13.33
C PHE A 324 5.58 -27.32 14.25
N TYR A 325 6.84 -27.07 13.91
CA TYR A 325 7.67 -26.12 14.66
C TYR A 325 7.03 -24.72 14.75
N TYR A 326 6.62 -24.15 13.61
CA TYR A 326 5.98 -22.82 13.59
C TYR A 326 4.59 -22.82 14.25
N PHE A 327 3.86 -23.94 14.21
CA PHE A 327 2.63 -24.11 14.97
C PHE A 327 2.87 -24.05 16.48
N MET A 328 3.93 -24.68 16.97
CA MET A 328 4.30 -24.63 18.39
C MET A 328 4.73 -23.23 18.82
N LEU A 329 5.49 -22.50 17.97
CA LEU A 329 5.84 -21.10 18.21
C LEU A 329 4.59 -20.22 18.30
N TYR A 330 3.65 -20.37 17.37
CA TYR A 330 2.37 -19.67 17.42
C TYR A 330 1.64 -19.95 18.73
N TYR A 331 1.55 -21.22 19.13
CA TYR A 331 0.79 -21.63 20.30
C TYR A 331 1.41 -21.12 21.60
N SER A 332 2.74 -21.17 21.72
CA SER A 332 3.49 -20.62 22.87
C SER A 332 3.26 -19.12 23.04
N LYS A 333 3.35 -18.35 21.95
CA LYS A 333 3.07 -16.89 21.97
C LYS A 333 1.62 -16.60 22.36
N LYS A 334 0.67 -17.37 21.85
CA LYS A 334 -0.75 -17.22 22.17
C LYS A 334 -1.04 -17.50 23.65
N ILE A 335 -0.40 -18.51 24.26
CA ILE A 335 -0.54 -18.79 25.70
C ILE A 335 0.08 -17.66 26.51
N ALA A 336 1.32 -17.26 26.19
CA ALA A 336 1.98 -16.15 26.87
C ALA A 336 1.11 -14.90 26.89
N ARG A 337 0.56 -14.49 25.74
CA ARG A 337 -0.35 -13.35 25.65
C ARG A 337 -1.56 -13.46 26.59
N LYS A 338 -2.18 -14.66 26.70
CA LYS A 338 -3.34 -14.87 27.57
C LYS A 338 -2.99 -14.77 29.07
N HIS A 339 -1.76 -15.12 29.45
CA HIS A 339 -1.29 -15.05 30.84
C HIS A 339 -0.87 -13.63 31.26
N PHE A 340 -0.36 -12.82 30.32
CA PHE A 340 0.06 -11.44 30.60
C PHE A 340 -1.05 -10.39 30.35
N SER A 341 -2.23 -10.80 29.86
CA SER A 341 -3.40 -9.93 29.65
C SER A 341 -4.44 -10.06 30.79
N LYS A 342 -4.10 -10.73 31.88
CA LYS A 342 -4.80 -10.74 33.16
C LYS A 342 -4.03 -9.91 34.17
#